data_4fa5350db30590d15b3b67d6a39a58fe
#
_entry.id   4fa5350db30590d15b3b67d6a39a58fe
#
_cell.length_a   1.000
_cell.length_b   1.000
_cell.length_c   1.000
_cell.angle_alpha   90.00
_cell.angle_beta   90.00
_cell.angle_gamma   90.00
#
_symmetry.space_group_name_H-M   'P 1'
#
loop_
_entity.id
_entity.type
_entity.pdbx_description
1 polymer ?
#
loop_
_entity_poly.entity_id
_entity_poly.type
_entity_poly.pdbx_seq_one_letter_code
_entity_poly.pdbx_strand_id
1 'polypeptide(L)'
;ERTKLMLQYIQAHYSEELTLEQIAASAAVSKSMCLRYFRQIIDTTPIRYLLRYRIEKAAGLLLSTEKKAGEIATICGFSDISYFTRRFREINGCTPLEYRKENI
;
A
#
# COMPACT_ATOMS: atom_id res chain seq x y z
N GLU A 1 15.25 -12.71 -8.84
CA GLU A 1 15.49 -11.32 -9.19
C GLU A 1 15.08 -10.45 -8.00
N ARG A 2 15.92 -9.48 -7.66
CA ARG A 2 15.84 -8.77 -6.38
C ARG A 2 14.60 -7.87 -6.24
N THR A 3 14.20 -7.21 -7.33
CA THR A 3 13.00 -6.37 -7.27
C THR A 3 11.77 -7.22 -6.99
N LYS A 4 11.69 -8.38 -7.61
CA LYS A 4 10.58 -9.30 -7.38
C LYS A 4 10.50 -9.74 -5.92
N LEU A 5 11.64 -10.02 -5.28
CA LEU A 5 11.67 -10.39 -3.87
C LEU A 5 11.13 -9.26 -2.99
N MET A 6 11.51 -8.02 -3.29
CA MET A 6 11.04 -6.86 -2.53
C MET A 6 9.55 -6.61 -2.72
N LEU A 7 9.05 -6.77 -3.95
CA LEU A 7 7.62 -6.65 -4.22
C LEU A 7 6.83 -7.73 -3.48
N GLN A 8 7.31 -8.96 -3.50
CA GLN A 8 6.67 -10.07 -2.78
C GLN A 8 6.65 -9.82 -1.28
N TYR A 9 7.73 -9.28 -0.74
CA TYR A 9 7.81 -8.96 0.68
C TYR A 9 6.77 -7.90 1.06
N ILE A 10 6.65 -6.84 0.28
CA ILE A 10 5.64 -5.80 0.51
C ILE A 10 4.24 -6.40 0.44
N GLN A 11 3.96 -7.21 -0.57
CA GLN A 11 2.64 -7.82 -0.74
C GLN A 11 2.28 -8.77 0.40
N ALA A 12 3.27 -9.45 0.97
CA ALA A 12 3.06 -10.37 2.09
C ALA A 12 2.90 -9.65 3.44
N HIS A 13 3.46 -8.45 3.58
CA HIS A 13 3.53 -7.75 4.87
C HIS A 13 2.91 -6.36 4.87
N TYR A 14 2.11 -6.02 3.86
CA TYR A 14 1.59 -4.66 3.69
C TYR A 14 0.75 -4.15 4.86
N SER A 15 0.12 -5.04 5.61
CA SER A 15 -0.71 -4.67 6.76
C SER A 15 0.10 -4.37 8.01
N GLU A 16 1.41 -4.63 7.97
CA GLU A 16 2.32 -4.41 9.09
C GLU A 16 3.04 -3.09 8.93
N GLU A 17 3.69 -2.64 9.99
CA GLU A 17 4.59 -1.50 9.93
C GLU A 17 5.84 -1.90 9.15
N LEU A 18 6.06 -1.28 7.99
CA LEU A 18 7.19 -1.58 7.13
C LEU A 18 8.12 -0.39 6.98
N THR A 19 9.43 -0.65 7.08
CA THR A 19 10.46 0.36 6.86
C THR A 19 11.20 0.07 5.56
N LEU A 20 11.85 1.10 5.03
CA LEU A 20 12.70 0.94 3.85
C LEU A 20 13.79 -0.10 4.10
N GLU A 21 14.37 -0.10 5.32
CA GLU A 21 15.39 -1.07 5.72
C GLU A 21 14.89 -2.51 5.61
N GLN A 22 13.68 -2.76 6.10
CA GLN A 22 13.10 -4.11 6.04
C GLN A 22 12.86 -4.55 4.59
N ILE A 23 12.37 -3.66 3.76
CA ILE A 23 12.14 -3.96 2.35
C ILE A 23 13.47 -4.28 1.65
N ALA A 24 14.49 -3.46 1.86
CA ALA A 24 15.81 -3.68 1.29
C ALA A 24 16.41 -5.01 1.77
N ALA A 25 16.29 -5.29 3.08
CA ALA A 25 16.82 -6.52 3.68
C ALA A 25 16.17 -7.77 3.08
N SER A 26 14.92 -7.70 2.65
CA SER A 26 14.23 -8.87 2.06
C SER A 26 14.92 -9.39 0.80
N ALA A 27 15.70 -8.54 0.14
CA ALA A 27 16.46 -8.91 -1.05
C ALA A 27 17.97 -8.81 -0.83
N ALA A 28 18.41 -8.66 0.43
CA ALA A 28 19.82 -8.53 0.80
C ALA A 28 20.52 -7.39 0.06
N VAL A 29 19.85 -6.24 -0.07
CA VAL A 29 20.43 -5.06 -0.70
C VAL A 29 20.42 -3.88 0.27
N SER A 30 21.22 -2.85 -0.02
CA SER A 30 21.25 -1.62 0.75
C SER A 30 20.00 -0.78 0.45
N LYS A 31 19.72 0.19 1.30
CA LYS A 31 18.62 1.13 1.05
C LYS A 31 18.80 1.86 -0.29
N SER A 32 20.03 2.29 -0.59
CA SER A 32 20.34 2.97 -1.85
C SER A 32 20.02 2.10 -3.06
N MET A 33 20.41 0.83 -3.01
CA MET A 33 20.14 -0.12 -4.08
C MET A 33 18.64 -0.40 -4.21
N CYS A 34 17.95 -0.51 -3.08
CA CYS A 34 16.50 -0.70 -3.06
C CYS A 34 15.80 0.45 -3.80
N LEU A 35 16.15 1.69 -3.47
CA LEU A 35 15.59 2.87 -4.14
C LEU A 35 15.88 2.87 -5.64
N ARG A 36 17.11 2.49 -6.01
CA ARG A 36 17.53 2.44 -7.41
C ARG A 36 16.73 1.40 -8.19
N TYR A 37 16.61 0.19 -7.66
CA TYR A 37 15.86 -0.88 -8.33
C TYR A 37 14.41 -0.50 -8.53
N PHE A 38 13.77 0.06 -7.50
CA PHE A 38 12.37 0.49 -7.63
C PHE A 38 12.24 1.57 -8.70
N ARG A 39 13.12 2.58 -8.69
CA ARG A 39 13.07 3.66 -9.68
C ARG A 39 13.24 3.13 -11.09
N GLN A 40 14.18 2.23 -11.31
CA GLN A 40 14.48 1.72 -12.64
C GLN A 40 13.41 0.78 -13.19
N ILE A 41 12.81 -0.05 -12.33
CA ILE A 41 11.91 -1.12 -12.79
C ILE A 41 10.45 -0.78 -12.58
N ILE A 42 10.11 -0.14 -11.46
CA ILE A 42 8.72 0.16 -11.08
C ILE A 42 8.39 1.64 -11.30
N ASP A 43 9.41 2.47 -11.45
CA ASP A 43 9.28 3.92 -11.63
C ASP A 43 8.58 4.63 -10.46
N THR A 44 8.82 4.14 -9.24
CA THR A 44 8.32 4.76 -8.02
C THR A 44 9.23 4.39 -6.87
N THR A 45 8.93 4.86 -5.67
CA THR A 45 9.68 4.49 -4.48
C THR A 45 9.01 3.29 -3.79
N PRO A 46 9.77 2.52 -2.98
CA PRO A 46 9.18 1.40 -2.24
C PRO A 46 8.02 1.84 -1.34
N ILE A 47 8.16 2.97 -0.66
CA ILE A 47 7.12 3.46 0.26
C ILE A 47 5.88 3.91 -0.50
N ARG A 48 6.04 4.53 -1.66
CA ARG A 48 4.90 4.89 -2.51
C ARG A 48 4.19 3.65 -3.06
N TYR A 49 4.97 2.63 -3.44
CA TYR A 49 4.41 1.37 -3.89
C TYR A 49 3.59 0.73 -2.77
N LEU A 50 4.14 0.68 -1.55
CA LEU A 50 3.44 0.15 -0.38
C LEU A 50 2.11 0.89 -0.16
N LEU A 51 2.14 2.22 -0.21
CA LEU A 51 0.94 3.03 -0.01
C LEU A 51 -0.14 2.69 -1.04
N ARG A 52 0.24 2.63 -2.32
CA ARG A 52 -0.71 2.30 -3.39
C ARG A 52 -1.25 0.89 -3.24
N TYR A 53 -0.41 -0.05 -2.83
CA TYR A 53 -0.83 -1.42 -2.60
C TYR A 53 -1.86 -1.49 -1.46
N ARG A 54 -1.61 -0.78 -0.37
CA ARG A 54 -2.56 -0.69 0.76
C ARG A 54 -3.90 -0.13 0.32
N ILE A 55 -3.88 0.93 -0.47
CA ILE A 55 -5.12 1.57 -0.97
C ILE A 55 -5.86 0.61 -1.90
N GLU A 56 -5.15 -0.11 -2.76
CA GLU A 56 -5.76 -1.10 -3.64
C GLU A 56 -6.45 -2.21 -2.86
N LYS A 57 -5.80 -2.72 -1.81
CA LYS A 57 -6.40 -3.73 -0.94
C LYS A 57 -7.63 -3.19 -0.21
N ALA A 58 -7.56 -1.94 0.25
CA ALA A 58 -8.70 -1.30 0.90
C ALA A 58 -9.87 -1.16 -0.05
N ALA A 59 -9.63 -0.76 -1.30
CA ALA A 59 -10.68 -0.66 -2.30
C ALA A 59 -11.39 -2.00 -2.51
N GLY A 60 -10.62 -3.09 -2.56
CA GLY A 60 -11.19 -4.43 -2.66
C GLY A 60 -12.07 -4.79 -1.49
N LEU A 61 -11.64 -4.46 -0.27
CA LEU A 61 -12.41 -4.75 0.95
C LEU A 61 -13.68 -3.90 1.04
N LEU A 62 -13.65 -2.67 0.55
CA LEU A 62 -14.84 -1.83 0.50
C LEU A 62 -15.94 -2.46 -0.33
N LEU A 63 -15.58 -3.17 -1.39
CA LEU A 63 -16.56 -3.81 -2.28
C LEU A 63 -16.93 -5.22 -1.85
N SER A 64 -16.03 -5.93 -1.19
CA SER A 64 -16.24 -7.34 -0.83
C SER A 64 -16.75 -7.56 0.59
N THR A 65 -16.80 -6.51 1.42
CA THR A 65 -17.24 -6.62 2.82
C THR A 65 -18.16 -5.45 3.16
N GLU A 66 -18.81 -5.58 4.32
CA GLU A 66 -19.60 -4.48 4.89
C GLU A 66 -18.87 -3.77 6.03
N LYS A 67 -17.58 -4.05 6.18
CA LYS A 67 -16.76 -3.42 7.23
C LYS A 67 -16.72 -1.91 7.04
N LYS A 68 -16.64 -1.19 8.15
CA LYS A 68 -16.52 0.27 8.12
C LYS A 68 -15.17 0.69 7.57
N ALA A 69 -15.15 1.86 6.94
CA ALA A 69 -13.91 2.39 6.34
C ALA A 69 -12.77 2.46 7.34
N GLY A 70 -13.06 2.83 8.60
CA GLY A 70 -12.03 2.87 9.65
C GLY A 70 -11.43 1.51 9.97
N GLU A 71 -12.26 0.46 9.99
CA GLU A 71 -11.79 -0.91 10.16
C GLU A 71 -10.90 -1.34 9.00
N ILE A 72 -11.35 -1.04 7.80
CA ILE A 72 -10.61 -1.39 6.57
C ILE A 72 -9.25 -0.68 6.56
N ALA A 73 -9.21 0.59 6.96
CA ALA A 73 -7.96 1.33 7.06
C ALA A 73 -6.97 0.62 7.99
N THR A 74 -7.44 0.20 9.16
CA THR A 74 -6.60 -0.51 10.13
C THR A 74 -6.11 -1.84 9.58
N ILE A 75 -7.00 -2.63 8.98
CA ILE A 75 -6.65 -3.91 8.37
C ILE A 75 -5.55 -3.74 7.33
N CYS A 76 -5.60 -2.66 6.56
CA CYS A 76 -4.64 -2.40 5.49
C CYS A 76 -3.35 -1.71 5.95
N GLY A 77 -3.18 -1.51 7.25
CA GLY A 77 -1.94 -0.98 7.80
C GLY A 77 -1.91 0.52 8.03
N PHE A 78 -3.05 1.20 7.95
CA PHE A 78 -3.13 2.63 8.23
C PHE A 78 -3.42 2.85 9.71
N SER A 79 -2.64 3.73 10.35
CA SER A 79 -2.82 4.07 11.75
C SER A 79 -3.69 5.32 11.94
N ASP A 80 -3.98 6.06 10.87
CA ASP A 80 -4.71 7.32 10.90
C ASP A 80 -5.77 7.31 9.80
N ILE A 81 -7.04 7.33 10.18
CA ILE A 81 -8.13 7.28 9.21
C ILE A 81 -8.23 8.54 8.35
N SER A 82 -7.85 9.70 8.89
CA SER A 82 -7.86 10.94 8.12
C SER A 82 -6.82 10.89 7.00
N TYR A 83 -5.64 10.38 7.31
CA TYR A 83 -4.59 10.17 6.32
C TYR A 83 -5.03 9.16 5.26
N PHE A 84 -5.61 8.04 5.71
CA PHE A 84 -6.14 7.02 4.80
C PHE A 84 -7.16 7.62 3.83
N THR A 85 -8.14 8.36 4.35
CA THR A 85 -9.21 8.94 3.54
C THR A 85 -8.64 9.90 2.49
N ARG A 86 -7.70 10.74 2.89
CA ARG A 86 -7.07 11.70 1.99
C ARG A 86 -6.29 10.99 0.87
N ARG A 87 -5.49 9.99 1.23
CA ARG A 87 -4.68 9.26 0.24
C ARG A 87 -5.58 8.42 -0.68
N PHE A 88 -6.62 7.82 -0.14
CA PHE A 88 -7.59 7.06 -0.93
C PHE A 88 -8.21 7.97 -2.00
N ARG A 89 -8.64 9.17 -1.59
CA ARG A 89 -9.25 10.12 -2.51
C ARG A 89 -8.26 10.61 -3.58
N GLU A 90 -7.02 10.84 -3.21
CA GLU A 90 -5.99 11.24 -4.17
C GLU A 90 -5.76 10.17 -5.24
N ILE A 91 -5.78 8.91 -4.86
CA ILE A 91 -5.52 7.80 -5.77
C ILE A 91 -6.75 7.41 -6.57
N ASN A 92 -7.93 7.39 -5.95
CA ASN A 92 -9.15 6.88 -6.59
C ASN A 92 -10.12 7.97 -7.04
N GLY A 93 -9.88 9.23 -6.71
CA GLY A 93 -10.73 10.33 -7.13
C GLY A 93 -11.99 10.52 -6.29
N CYS A 94 -12.20 9.69 -5.27
CA CYS A 94 -13.38 9.78 -4.39
C CYS A 94 -13.03 9.21 -3.02
N THR A 95 -13.86 9.51 -2.03
CA THR A 95 -13.65 8.97 -0.67
C THR A 95 -13.98 7.48 -0.64
N PRO A 96 -13.51 6.75 0.41
CA PRO A 96 -13.85 5.33 0.55
C PRO A 96 -15.37 5.08 0.56
N LEU A 97 -16.14 5.91 1.25
CA LEU A 97 -17.60 5.73 1.29
C LEU A 97 -18.24 5.99 -0.05
N GLU A 98 -17.79 7.02 -0.77
CA GLU A 98 -18.24 7.29 -2.14
C GLU A 98 -17.89 6.13 -3.07
N TYR A 99 -16.70 5.60 -2.94
CA TYR A 99 -16.23 4.48 -3.74
C TYR A 99 -17.14 3.27 -3.57
N ARG A 100 -17.45 2.93 -2.33
CA ARG A 100 -18.38 1.81 -2.02
C ARG A 100 -19.74 2.04 -2.63
N LYS A 101 -20.27 3.26 -2.49
CA LYS A 101 -21.60 3.60 -2.96
C LYS A 101 -21.71 3.57 -4.47
N GLU A 102 -20.69 4.09 -5.16
CA GLU A 102 -20.68 4.18 -6.62
C GLU A 102 -20.45 2.83 -7.31
N ASN A 103 -19.93 1.85 -6.59
CA ASN A 103 -19.57 0.55 -7.16
C ASN A 103 -20.43 -0.61 -6.66
N ILE A 104 -21.60 -0.31 -6.14
CA ILE A 104 -22.56 -1.34 -5.72
C ILE A 104 -23.32 -1.86 -6.93
#